data_8761960907bec5f0f257f0a091940f7c
#
_entry.id   8761960907bec5f0f257f0a091940f7c
#
_cell.length_a   1.000
_cell.length_b   1.000
_cell.length_c   1.000
_cell.angle_alpha   90.00
_cell.angle_beta   90.00
_cell.angle_gamma   90.00
#
_symmetry.space_group_name_H-M   'P 1'
#
loop_
_entity.id
_entity.type
_entity.pdbx_description
1 polymer ?
#
loop_
_entity_poly.entity_id
_entity_poly.type
_entity_poly.pdbx_seq_one_letter_code
_entity_poly.pdbx_strand_id
1 'polypeptide(L)'
;MLAETATATAETPRNFPDAAKKSARRCVLVVDDERLLRWSVAETLSARGYEIAEATDGRSAMQEFGDGDGTDLVLLDLRLPDVSDLRLLARIRQKGPQVPVILMTAFPTREIVEDAAGLGASVLIKPFELDQLATSVERALIPRVY
;
A
#
# COMPACT_ATOMS: atom_id res chain seq x y z
N MET A 1 37.15 -28.47 0.44
CA MET A 1 36.94 -27.92 0.68
C MET A 1 36.34 -27.15 0.65
N LEU A 2 35.99 -27.04 0.41
CA LEU A 2 35.51 -26.31 0.46
C LEU A 2 34.63 -25.77 0.47
N ALA A 3 34.38 -25.82 0.32
CA ALA A 3 33.71 -25.17 0.34
C ALA A 3 32.97 -24.91 0.75
N GLU A 4 32.88 -25.05 0.82
CA GLU A 4 32.33 -24.66 1.25
C GLU A 4 31.97 -23.95 1.63
N THR A 5 32.13 -23.83 1.55
CA THR A 5 31.91 -23.01 1.99
C THR A 5 31.20 -22.31 1.83
N ALA A 6 31.14 -22.36 1.38
CA ALA A 6 30.56 -21.65 1.21
C ALA A 6 29.56 -21.42 1.45
N THR A 7 29.32 -21.75 1.47
CA THR A 7 28.37 -21.48 1.68
C THR A 7 27.96 -20.84 2.45
N ALA A 8 28.19 -21.14 2.74
CA ALA A 8 27.78 -20.56 3.59
C ALA A 8 27.41 -19.42 3.54
N THR A 9 27.72 -19.32 3.30
CA THR A 9 27.50 -18.26 3.18
C THR A 9 26.41 -17.82 3.11
N ALA A 10 26.18 -18.26 2.72
CA ALA A 10 25.16 -17.68 2.37
C ALA A 10 24.21 -17.42 3.34
N GLU A 11 24.07 -17.97 4.15
CA GLU A 11 23.08 -17.77 4.93
C GLU A 11 23.09 -16.76 5.79
N THR A 12 23.97 -16.54 6.15
CA THR A 12 24.20 -15.59 6.97
C THR A 12 23.53 -14.38 6.90
N PRO A 13 23.55 -13.83 5.94
CA PRO A 13 23.17 -12.47 5.83
C PRO A 13 21.72 -12.26 5.83
N ARG A 14 20.96 -13.22 5.97
CA ARG A 14 19.62 -13.02 5.84
C ARG A 14 19.06 -12.07 6.74
N ASN A 15 19.41 -12.00 7.90
CA ASN A 15 18.83 -11.09 8.82
C ASN A 15 19.11 -9.67 8.54
N PHE A 16 20.32 -9.35 8.27
CA PHE A 16 20.67 -7.98 8.03
C PHE A 16 20.22 -7.51 6.72
N PRO A 17 20.36 -8.28 5.70
CA PRO A 17 19.97 -7.81 4.40
C PRO A 17 18.50 -7.56 4.32
N ASP A 18 17.72 -8.30 5.03
CA ASP A 18 16.29 -8.09 5.00
C ASP A 18 15.91 -6.75 5.55
N ALA A 19 16.49 -6.36 6.62
CA ALA A 19 16.22 -5.06 7.19
C ALA A 19 16.64 -3.96 6.23
N ALA A 20 17.78 -4.13 5.62
CA ALA A 20 18.26 -3.13 4.67
C ALA A 20 17.35 -3.04 3.46
N LYS A 21 16.87 -4.16 2.98
CA LYS A 21 15.97 -4.16 1.87
C LYS A 21 14.70 -3.48 2.19
N LYS A 22 14.16 -3.69 3.35
CA LYS A 22 12.98 -3.02 3.77
C LYS A 22 13.18 -1.53 3.77
N SER A 23 14.30 -1.05 4.20
CA SER A 23 14.60 0.35 4.18
C SER A 23 14.75 0.89 2.79
N ALA A 24 15.28 0.09 1.89
CA ALA A 24 15.55 0.54 0.53
C ALA A 24 14.33 0.56 -0.35
N ARG A 25 13.33 -0.27 -0.06
CA ARG A 25 12.14 -0.35 -0.89
C ARG A 25 10.91 0.02 -0.13
N ARG A 26 10.06 0.81 -0.77
CA ARG A 26 8.78 1.18 -0.21
C ARG A 26 7.76 0.11 -0.51
N CYS A 27 6.95 -0.24 0.48
CA CYS A 27 5.91 -1.24 0.35
C CYS A 27 4.55 -0.59 0.23
N VAL A 28 3.81 -0.92 -0.83
CA VAL A 28 2.47 -0.40 -1.07
C VAL A 28 1.49 -1.55 -0.94
N LEU A 29 0.48 -1.37 -0.10
CA LEU A 29 -0.60 -2.34 0.03
C LEU A 29 -1.73 -1.91 -0.89
N VAL A 30 -2.09 -2.77 -1.83
CA VAL A 30 -3.16 -2.50 -2.79
C VAL A 30 -4.38 -3.31 -2.41
N VAL A 31 -5.47 -2.64 -2.07
CA VAL A 31 -6.70 -3.27 -1.61
C VAL A 31 -7.80 -3.00 -2.62
N ASP A 32 -8.17 -4.01 -3.39
CA ASP A 32 -9.20 -3.89 -4.41
C ASP A 32 -9.69 -5.28 -4.76
N ASP A 33 -11.00 -5.49 -4.84
CA ASP A 33 -11.52 -6.81 -5.17
C ASP A 33 -11.56 -7.06 -6.67
N GLU A 34 -11.29 -6.04 -7.48
CA GLU A 34 -11.28 -6.16 -8.92
C GLU A 34 -9.92 -6.67 -9.36
N ARG A 35 -9.89 -7.93 -9.77
CA ARG A 35 -8.65 -8.64 -10.02
C ARG A 35 -7.76 -7.97 -11.05
N LEU A 36 -8.36 -7.56 -12.17
CA LEU A 36 -7.59 -6.99 -13.26
C LEU A 36 -7.00 -5.63 -12.89
N LEU A 37 -7.79 -4.82 -12.22
CA LEU A 37 -7.29 -3.52 -11.79
C LEU A 37 -6.16 -3.70 -10.77
N ARG A 38 -6.38 -4.57 -9.80
CA ARG A 38 -5.35 -4.83 -8.78
C ARG A 38 -4.06 -5.30 -9.42
N TRP A 39 -4.16 -6.22 -10.40
CA TRP A 39 -3.00 -6.71 -11.12
C TRP A 39 -2.30 -5.58 -11.87
N SER A 40 -3.06 -4.75 -12.59
CA SER A 40 -2.48 -3.65 -13.35
C SER A 40 -1.74 -2.65 -12.47
N VAL A 41 -2.34 -2.34 -11.32
CA VAL A 41 -1.73 -1.43 -10.36
C VAL A 41 -0.44 -2.04 -9.80
N ALA A 42 -0.50 -3.32 -9.42
CA ALA A 42 0.66 -4.00 -8.87
C ALA A 42 1.81 -4.04 -9.87
N GLU A 43 1.52 -4.34 -11.13
CA GLU A 43 2.55 -4.38 -12.17
C GLU A 43 3.17 -3.01 -12.40
N THR A 44 2.32 -2.00 -12.46
CA THR A 44 2.78 -0.63 -12.68
C THR A 44 3.72 -0.16 -11.58
N LEU A 45 3.34 -0.40 -10.35
CA LEU A 45 4.13 0.05 -9.21
C LEU A 45 5.38 -0.80 -9.01
N SER A 46 5.28 -2.11 -9.24
CA SER A 46 6.46 -2.98 -9.16
C SER A 46 7.52 -2.54 -10.15
N ALA A 47 7.11 -2.16 -11.36
CA ALA A 47 8.04 -1.70 -12.38
C ALA A 47 8.75 -0.41 -11.97
N ARG A 48 8.19 0.32 -11.02
CA ARG A 48 8.79 1.55 -10.51
C ARG A 48 9.60 1.33 -9.23
N GLY A 49 9.75 0.09 -8.81
CA GLY A 49 10.63 -0.26 -7.69
C GLY A 49 9.92 -0.44 -6.36
N TYR A 50 8.60 -0.38 -6.32
CA TYR A 50 7.88 -0.62 -5.07
C TYR A 50 7.68 -2.11 -4.84
N GLU A 51 7.64 -2.50 -3.59
CA GLU A 51 7.18 -3.82 -3.20
C GLU A 51 5.68 -3.75 -3.00
N ILE A 52 4.96 -4.76 -3.48
CA ILE A 52 3.51 -4.73 -3.47
C ILE A 52 2.96 -5.86 -2.63
N ALA A 53 2.08 -5.52 -1.70
CA ALA A 53 1.24 -6.47 -1.01
C ALA A 53 -0.18 -6.26 -1.53
N GLU A 54 -0.97 -7.31 -1.59
CA GLU A 54 -2.31 -7.22 -2.17
C GLU A 54 -3.34 -7.79 -1.21
N ALA A 55 -4.54 -7.20 -1.23
CA ALA A 55 -5.66 -7.69 -0.47
C ALA A 55 -6.93 -7.49 -1.29
N THR A 56 -7.91 -8.35 -1.09
CA THR A 56 -9.14 -8.35 -1.88
C THR A 56 -10.36 -7.89 -1.11
N ASP A 57 -10.25 -7.76 0.20
CA ASP A 57 -11.36 -7.35 1.04
C ASP A 57 -10.81 -6.68 2.30
N GLY A 58 -11.72 -6.22 3.16
CA GLY A 58 -11.31 -5.54 4.38
C GLY A 58 -10.56 -6.43 5.35
N ARG A 59 -11.00 -7.68 5.43
CA ARG A 59 -10.38 -8.63 6.35
C ARG A 59 -8.93 -8.92 5.94
N SER A 60 -8.71 -9.25 4.69
CA SER A 60 -7.36 -9.53 4.21
C SER A 60 -6.51 -8.27 4.24
N ALA A 61 -7.12 -7.10 4.02
CA ALA A 61 -6.39 -5.85 4.11
C ALA A 61 -5.84 -5.64 5.52
N MET A 62 -6.64 -5.90 6.55
CA MET A 62 -6.17 -5.72 7.92
C MET A 62 -5.13 -6.77 8.30
N GLN A 63 -5.22 -7.97 7.74
CA GLN A 63 -4.22 -9.01 7.96
C GLN A 63 -2.87 -8.59 7.36
N GLU A 64 -2.89 -8.06 6.14
CA GLU A 64 -1.67 -7.60 5.48
C GLU A 64 -1.10 -6.35 6.13
N PHE A 65 -1.97 -5.44 6.55
CA PHE A 65 -1.53 -4.19 7.14
C PHE A 65 -0.93 -4.39 8.54
N GLY A 66 -1.51 -5.31 9.31
CA GLY A 66 -1.08 -5.55 10.69
C GLY A 66 -1.20 -4.29 11.51
N ASP A 67 -0.10 -3.84 12.09
CA ASP A 67 -0.05 -2.59 12.83
C ASP A 67 0.61 -1.47 12.02
N GLY A 68 0.83 -1.71 10.74
CA GLY A 68 1.31 -0.68 9.83
C GLY A 68 2.81 -0.57 9.69
N ASP A 69 3.58 -1.33 10.45
CA ASP A 69 5.03 -1.20 10.43
C ASP A 69 5.68 -1.53 9.09
N GLY A 70 5.10 -2.45 8.35
CA GLY A 70 5.69 -2.88 7.09
C GLY A 70 5.08 -2.23 5.86
N THR A 71 4.16 -1.29 6.03
CA THR A 71 3.46 -0.67 4.91
C THR A 71 3.77 0.82 4.86
N ASP A 72 4.19 1.28 3.71
CA ASP A 72 4.52 2.70 3.52
C ASP A 72 3.36 3.50 2.94
N LEU A 73 2.43 2.84 2.26
CA LEU A 73 1.27 3.50 1.68
C LEU A 73 0.19 2.47 1.40
N VAL A 74 -1.07 2.86 1.53
CA VAL A 74 -2.20 1.99 1.21
C VAL A 74 -3.02 2.62 0.08
N LEU A 75 -3.27 1.83 -0.96
CA LEU A 75 -4.25 2.16 -2.00
C LEU A 75 -5.51 1.38 -1.65
N LEU A 76 -6.58 2.08 -1.35
CA LEU A 76 -7.76 1.47 -0.76
C LEU A 76 -9.00 1.73 -1.58
N ASP A 77 -9.58 0.68 -2.13
CA ASP A 77 -10.87 0.77 -2.80
C ASP A 77 -11.95 1.00 -1.75
N LEU A 78 -12.85 1.93 -2.00
CA LEU A 78 -13.95 2.19 -1.10
C LEU A 78 -14.94 1.04 -1.07
N ARG A 79 -15.17 0.38 -2.20
CA ARG A 79 -16.17 -0.68 -2.29
C ARG A 79 -15.53 -2.05 -2.29
N LEU A 80 -15.65 -2.73 -1.18
CA LEU A 80 -15.11 -4.07 -1.01
C LEU A 80 -16.27 -5.01 -0.63
N PRO A 81 -16.11 -6.32 -0.81
CA PRO A 81 -17.21 -7.24 -0.54
C PRO A 81 -17.71 -7.22 0.90
N ASP A 82 -16.84 -6.96 1.84
CA ASP A 82 -17.18 -6.99 3.26
C ASP A 82 -17.28 -5.62 3.91
N VAL A 83 -16.88 -4.56 3.22
CA VAL A 83 -16.98 -3.21 3.77
C VAL A 83 -17.02 -2.21 2.60
N SER A 84 -18.01 -1.34 2.61
CA SER A 84 -18.19 -0.40 1.50
C SER A 84 -18.33 1.04 1.96
N ASP A 85 -17.74 1.36 3.09
CA ASP A 85 -17.72 2.72 3.61
C ASP A 85 -16.34 2.99 4.21
N LEU A 86 -16.20 4.06 4.97
CA LEU A 86 -14.90 4.48 5.48
C LEU A 86 -14.46 3.79 6.76
N ARG A 87 -15.18 2.76 7.19
CA ARG A 87 -14.80 2.06 8.43
C ARG A 87 -13.44 1.39 8.33
N LEU A 88 -13.11 0.84 7.16
CA LEU A 88 -11.80 0.24 6.97
C LEU A 88 -10.71 1.29 7.03
N LEU A 89 -10.93 2.43 6.39
CA LEU A 89 -9.98 3.53 6.45
C LEU A 89 -9.76 3.96 7.91
N ALA A 90 -10.83 4.07 8.68
CA ALA A 90 -10.71 4.44 10.09
C ALA A 90 -9.89 3.43 10.87
N ARG A 91 -10.07 2.13 10.60
CA ARG A 91 -9.31 1.10 11.28
C ARG A 91 -7.84 1.15 10.91
N ILE A 92 -7.56 1.35 9.64
CA ILE A 92 -6.17 1.50 9.18
C ILE A 92 -5.52 2.68 9.88
N ARG A 93 -6.25 3.78 10.00
CA ARG A 93 -5.73 4.98 10.63
C ARG A 93 -5.43 4.78 12.10
N GLN A 94 -6.26 3.99 12.78
CA GLN A 94 -6.02 3.68 14.18
C GLN A 94 -4.74 2.87 14.38
N LYS A 95 -4.49 1.93 13.47
CA LYS A 95 -3.33 1.05 13.58
C LYS A 95 -2.06 1.72 13.09
N GLY A 96 -2.16 2.52 12.04
CA GLY A 96 -0.99 3.17 11.45
C GLY A 96 -1.27 4.63 11.16
N PRO A 97 -1.25 5.50 12.18
CA PRO A 97 -1.65 6.90 11.99
C PRO A 97 -0.75 7.69 11.05
N GLN A 98 0.46 7.19 10.78
CA GLN A 98 1.39 7.90 9.92
C GLN A 98 1.37 7.42 8.47
N VAL A 99 0.69 6.32 8.19
CA VAL A 99 0.75 5.72 6.84
C VAL A 99 -0.20 6.46 5.90
N PRO A 100 0.30 7.03 4.81
CA PRO A 100 -0.59 7.69 3.85
C PRO A 100 -1.52 6.70 3.19
N VAL A 101 -2.76 7.13 2.95
CA VAL A 101 -3.78 6.32 2.32
C VAL A 101 -4.36 7.10 1.15
N ILE A 102 -4.46 6.44 0.00
CA ILE A 102 -5.15 6.98 -1.16
C ILE A 102 -6.40 6.14 -1.36
N LEU A 103 -7.55 6.78 -1.24
CA LEU A 103 -8.84 6.11 -1.40
C LEU A 103 -9.22 6.16 -2.87
N MET A 104 -9.56 5.01 -3.45
CA MET A 104 -9.97 4.93 -4.85
C MET A 104 -11.48 4.75 -4.90
N THR A 105 -12.18 5.58 -5.68
CA THR A 105 -13.63 5.48 -5.77
C THR A 105 -14.13 6.01 -7.10
N ALA A 106 -15.18 5.37 -7.63
CA ALA A 106 -15.87 5.84 -8.82
C ALA A 106 -16.96 6.88 -8.48
N PHE A 107 -17.29 7.01 -7.20
CA PHE A 107 -18.37 7.90 -6.79
C PHE A 107 -17.91 8.82 -5.66
N PRO A 108 -17.12 9.84 -6.01
CA PRO A 108 -16.53 10.72 -4.99
C PRO A 108 -17.51 11.80 -4.55
N THR A 109 -18.46 11.42 -3.72
CA THR A 109 -19.38 12.42 -3.19
C THR A 109 -18.61 13.39 -2.31
N ARG A 110 -19.17 14.58 -2.13
CA ARG A 110 -18.55 15.59 -1.30
C ARG A 110 -18.32 15.07 0.11
N GLU A 111 -19.30 14.37 0.63
CA GLU A 111 -19.22 13.81 1.97
C GLU A 111 -18.05 12.83 2.10
N ILE A 112 -17.93 11.92 1.12
CA ILE A 112 -16.83 10.94 1.13
C ILE A 112 -15.47 11.66 1.08
N VAL A 113 -15.35 12.66 0.21
CA VAL A 113 -14.08 13.37 0.08
C VAL A 113 -13.72 14.09 1.38
N GLU A 114 -14.69 14.74 2.00
CA GLU A 114 -14.46 15.48 3.24
C GLU A 114 -14.12 14.54 4.39
N ASP A 115 -14.87 13.44 4.50
CA ASP A 115 -14.65 12.49 5.60
C ASP A 115 -13.30 11.77 5.41
N ALA A 116 -12.94 11.45 4.18
CA ALA A 116 -11.64 10.83 3.91
C ALA A 116 -10.52 11.79 4.27
N ALA A 117 -10.66 13.05 3.92
CA ALA A 117 -9.66 14.06 4.27
C ALA A 117 -9.52 14.19 5.78
N GLY A 118 -10.62 14.10 6.50
CA GLY A 118 -10.60 14.14 7.98
C GLY A 118 -9.85 12.95 8.58
N LEU A 119 -9.74 11.86 7.83
CA LEU A 119 -8.97 10.69 8.24
C LEU A 119 -7.59 10.67 7.58
N GLY A 120 -7.17 11.78 6.99
CA GLY A 120 -5.84 11.90 6.44
C GLY A 120 -5.64 11.18 5.12
N ALA A 121 -6.71 10.88 4.39
CA ALA A 121 -6.62 10.20 3.11
C ALA A 121 -6.89 11.16 1.98
N SER A 122 -6.23 10.94 0.85
CA SER A 122 -6.55 11.62 -0.40
C SER A 122 -7.41 10.70 -1.24
N VAL A 123 -8.05 11.26 -2.27
CA VAL A 123 -8.98 10.51 -3.10
C VAL A 123 -8.49 10.50 -4.53
N LEU A 124 -8.52 9.33 -5.16
CA LEU A 124 -8.24 9.15 -6.57
C LEU A 124 -9.50 8.61 -7.23
N ILE A 125 -9.99 9.29 -8.24
CA ILE A 125 -11.27 8.98 -8.84
C ILE A 125 -11.11 7.93 -9.94
N LYS A 126 -11.93 6.88 -9.88
CA LYS A 126 -11.97 5.85 -10.91
C LYS A 126 -12.89 6.29 -12.04
N PRO A 127 -12.59 6.03 -13.30
CA PRO A 127 -11.37 5.37 -13.77
C PRO A 127 -10.21 6.36 -13.82
N PHE A 128 -9.01 5.87 -13.55
CA PHE A 128 -7.80 6.69 -13.59
C PHE A 128 -6.78 6.06 -14.53
N GLU A 129 -5.84 6.89 -14.98
CA GLU A 129 -4.71 6.39 -15.75
C GLU A 129 -3.67 5.84 -14.79
N LEU A 130 -2.99 4.78 -15.21
CA LEU A 130 -1.97 4.18 -14.32
C LEU A 130 -0.82 5.14 -14.03
N ASP A 131 -0.50 6.01 -14.97
CA ASP A 131 0.51 7.05 -14.72
C ASP A 131 0.04 8.04 -13.68
N GLN A 132 -1.24 8.37 -13.68
CA GLN A 132 -1.83 9.26 -12.69
C GLN A 132 -1.76 8.62 -11.29
N LEU A 133 -2.06 7.33 -11.22
CA LEU A 133 -1.96 6.60 -9.97
C LEU A 133 -0.51 6.61 -9.46
N ALA A 134 0.43 6.29 -10.34
CA ALA A 134 1.84 6.25 -9.96
C ALA A 134 2.34 7.60 -9.47
N THR A 135 1.90 8.68 -10.10
CA THR A 135 2.25 10.03 -9.66
C THR A 135 1.66 10.32 -8.29
N SER A 136 0.43 9.90 -8.05
CA SER A 136 -0.21 10.10 -6.75
C SER A 136 0.53 9.35 -5.64
N VAL A 137 0.97 8.13 -5.93
CA VAL A 137 1.75 7.34 -4.97
C VAL A 137 3.06 8.04 -4.66
N GLU A 138 3.76 8.46 -5.69
CA GLU A 138 5.04 9.12 -5.54
C GLU A 138 4.91 10.38 -4.68
N ARG A 139 3.91 11.20 -4.95
CA ARG A 139 3.68 12.41 -4.17
C ARG A 139 3.35 12.13 -2.72
N ALA A 140 2.55 11.09 -2.48
CA ALA A 140 2.15 10.74 -1.12
C ALA A 140 3.34 10.25 -0.30
N LEU A 141 4.37 9.72 -0.95
CA LEU A 141 5.55 9.19 -0.27
C LEU A 141 6.68 10.20 -0.12
N ILE A 142 6.54 11.39 -0.68
CA ILE A 142 7.55 12.43 -0.50
C ILE A 142 7.45 12.95 0.92
N PRO A 143 8.55 12.95 1.68
CA PRO A 143 8.50 13.47 3.05
C PRO A 143 8.18 14.95 3.05
N ARG A 144 7.38 15.35 4.01
CA ARG A 144 7.08 16.77 4.17
C ARG A 144 8.23 17.45 4.88
N VAL A 145 8.58 18.62 4.38
CA VAL A 145 9.67 19.40 4.94
C VAL A 145 9.12 20.72 5.40
N TYR A 146 9.42 21.13 6.60
CA TYR A 146 8.93 22.37 7.17
C TYR A 146 10.06 23.28 7.55
#